data_f7a662f859b7e992b1d63926d39ae75e
#
_entry.id   f7a662f859b7e992b1d63926d39ae75e
#
_cell.length_a   1.000
_cell.length_b   1.000
_cell.length_c   1.000
_cell.angle_alpha   90.00
_cell.angle_beta   90.00
_cell.angle_gamma   90.00
#
_symmetry.space_group_name_H-M   'P 1'
#
loop_
_entity.id
_entity.type
_entity.pdbx_description
1 polymer ?
#
loop_
_entity_poly.entity_id
_entity_poly.type
_entity_poly.pdbx_seq_one_letter_code
_entity_poly.pdbx_strand_id
1 'polypeptide(L)'
;RIYREYMPDGYPIVNEQNRTDLMAAYLQSHTTVPVVWRYDVLRSQARQNPERLLYYKTDTHWNSIGALIGLDGIFEALDMQTLSPDAYPVEADGTTTGDMANVAALYASLPAEETYTVPGYAQLFEKDGRAVRVIGDSFSEYYMPYLQARFTNSWREHIDTFTMDVVDHPGCDILILEFNERSLDKLLAILEAF
;
A
#
# COMPACT_ATOMS: atom_id res chain seq x y z
N ARG A 1 2.92 -13.15 -4.68
CA ARG A 1 4.33 -12.82 -4.90
C ARG A 1 5.15 -12.64 -3.62
N ILE A 2 4.63 -11.96 -2.62
CA ILE A 2 5.25 -11.81 -1.30
C ILE A 2 5.39 -13.17 -0.61
N TYR A 3 4.34 -13.97 -0.62
CA TYR A 3 4.26 -15.32 -0.04
C TYR A 3 4.26 -16.38 -1.15
N ARG A 4 5.44 -16.66 -1.71
CA ARG A 4 5.59 -17.67 -2.78
C ARG A 4 5.27 -19.09 -2.29
N GLU A 5 5.50 -19.34 -1.01
CA GLU A 5 5.24 -20.61 -0.33
C GLU A 5 3.76 -20.99 -0.26
N TYR A 6 2.86 -20.03 -0.47
CA TYR A 6 1.41 -20.27 -0.53
C TYR A 6 0.87 -20.45 -1.95
N MET A 7 1.76 -20.38 -2.95
CA MET A 7 1.35 -20.69 -4.32
C MET A 7 1.10 -22.18 -4.47
N PRO A 8 0.06 -22.60 -5.21
CA PRO A 8 -0.18 -24.00 -5.48
C PRO A 8 1.00 -24.68 -6.16
N ASP A 9 1.25 -25.94 -5.78
CA ASP A 9 2.25 -26.78 -6.44
C ASP A 9 1.97 -26.85 -7.94
N GLY A 10 3.02 -26.75 -8.76
CA GLY A 10 2.91 -26.77 -10.21
C GLY A 10 2.61 -25.45 -10.88
N TYR A 11 2.47 -24.36 -10.13
CA TYR A 11 2.42 -22.99 -10.70
C TYR A 11 3.85 -22.51 -10.98
N PRO A 12 4.33 -22.52 -12.23
CA PRO A 12 5.70 -22.14 -12.53
C PRO A 12 5.89 -20.63 -12.37
N ILE A 13 6.97 -20.23 -11.73
CA ILE A 13 7.45 -18.85 -11.80
C ILE A 13 8.17 -18.73 -13.14
N VAL A 14 7.48 -18.20 -14.13
CA VAL A 14 7.99 -18.08 -15.50
C VAL A 14 9.03 -16.97 -15.59
N ASN A 15 8.90 -15.93 -14.74
CA ASN A 15 9.79 -14.79 -14.74
C ASN A 15 10.00 -14.28 -13.32
N GLU A 16 11.25 -14.05 -12.92
CA GLU A 16 11.57 -13.45 -11.64
C GLU A 16 11.18 -11.96 -11.57
N GLN A 17 11.32 -11.26 -12.69
CA GLN A 17 10.85 -9.89 -12.86
C GLN A 17 9.50 -9.90 -13.59
N ASN A 18 8.54 -9.18 -13.05
CA ASN A 18 7.28 -8.94 -13.71
C ASN A 18 7.23 -7.52 -14.33
N ARG A 19 6.11 -7.19 -14.97
CA ARG A 19 5.96 -5.88 -15.62
C ARG A 19 6.01 -4.71 -14.64
N THR A 20 5.64 -4.89 -13.35
CA THR A 20 5.73 -3.84 -12.34
C THR A 20 7.18 -3.56 -11.95
N ASP A 21 8.01 -4.60 -11.81
CA ASP A 21 9.45 -4.42 -11.57
C ASP A 21 10.11 -3.65 -12.71
N LEU A 22 9.76 -4.00 -13.95
CA LEU A 22 10.28 -3.34 -15.15
C LEU A 22 9.82 -1.88 -15.23
N MET A 23 8.55 -1.61 -14.92
CA MET A 23 8.02 -0.25 -14.90
C MET A 23 8.67 0.58 -13.80
N ALA A 24 8.80 0.06 -12.59
CA ALA A 24 9.46 0.77 -11.49
C ALA A 24 10.91 1.12 -11.86
N ALA A 25 11.67 0.16 -12.38
CA ALA A 25 13.04 0.39 -12.86
C ALA A 25 13.11 1.42 -13.99
N TYR A 26 12.17 1.35 -14.94
CA TYR A 26 12.07 2.32 -16.02
C TYR A 26 11.82 3.74 -15.50
N LEU A 27 10.81 3.92 -14.65
CA LEU A 27 10.48 5.23 -14.08
C LEU A 27 11.64 5.80 -13.25
N GLN A 28 12.29 4.96 -12.42
CA GLN A 28 13.46 5.36 -11.63
C GLN A 28 14.64 5.86 -12.49
N SER A 29 14.80 5.31 -13.70
CA SER A 29 15.91 5.67 -14.61
C SER A 29 15.58 6.81 -15.57
N HIS A 30 14.30 7.12 -15.80
CA HIS A 30 13.85 8.08 -16.82
C HIS A 30 13.12 9.30 -16.26
N THR A 31 12.85 9.34 -14.95
CA THR A 31 12.17 10.49 -14.33
C THR A 31 12.91 10.95 -13.09
N THR A 32 12.63 12.17 -12.65
CA THR A 32 13.07 12.71 -11.36
C THR A 32 12.02 12.51 -10.26
N VAL A 33 10.86 11.97 -10.60
CA VAL A 33 9.80 11.68 -9.65
C VAL A 33 10.22 10.53 -8.75
N PRO A 34 10.12 10.64 -7.43
CA PRO A 34 10.40 9.54 -6.52
C PRO A 34 9.49 8.33 -6.82
N VAL A 35 10.09 7.18 -7.04
CA VAL A 35 9.37 5.92 -7.30
C VAL A 35 9.56 5.00 -6.10
N VAL A 36 8.49 4.80 -5.35
CA VAL A 36 8.48 3.94 -4.16
C VAL A 36 8.09 2.52 -4.57
N TRP A 37 9.05 1.61 -4.52
CA TRP A 37 8.86 0.19 -4.80
C TRP A 37 9.36 -0.66 -3.63
N ARG A 38 8.44 -1.14 -2.78
CA ARG A 38 8.75 -1.78 -1.49
C ARG A 38 8.74 -3.31 -1.52
N TYR A 39 8.76 -3.93 -2.69
CA TYR A 39 8.67 -5.38 -2.83
C TYR A 39 9.68 -6.14 -1.94
N ASP A 40 10.96 -5.75 -1.98
CA ASP A 40 12.00 -6.45 -1.23
C ASP A 40 11.85 -6.27 0.27
N VAL A 41 11.42 -5.09 0.73
CA VAL A 41 11.17 -4.81 2.14
C VAL A 41 9.99 -5.64 2.65
N LEU A 42 8.85 -5.61 1.94
CA LEU A 42 7.68 -6.42 2.28
C LEU A 42 8.01 -7.90 2.30
N ARG A 43 8.75 -8.39 1.31
CA ARG A 43 9.17 -9.79 1.26
C ARG A 43 10.13 -10.17 2.38
N SER A 44 11.07 -9.30 2.73
CA SER A 44 11.99 -9.52 3.85
C SER A 44 11.22 -9.61 5.16
N GLN A 45 10.31 -8.67 5.42
CA GLN A 45 9.48 -8.65 6.60
C GLN A 45 8.56 -9.89 6.71
N ALA A 46 7.96 -10.30 5.60
CA ALA A 46 7.14 -11.51 5.55
C ALA A 46 7.92 -12.77 5.94
N ARG A 47 9.20 -12.85 5.56
CA ARG A 47 10.09 -13.99 5.90
C ARG A 47 10.61 -13.94 7.34
N GLN A 48 10.89 -12.75 7.85
CA GLN A 48 11.38 -12.55 9.22
C GLN A 48 10.28 -12.78 10.26
N ASN A 49 9.04 -12.48 9.90
CA ASN A 49 7.88 -12.55 10.78
C ASN A 49 6.77 -13.42 10.18
N PRO A 50 6.97 -14.75 10.00
CA PRO A 50 6.02 -15.63 9.33
C PRO A 50 4.69 -15.76 10.08
N GLU A 51 4.68 -15.53 11.39
CA GLU A 51 3.46 -15.55 12.22
C GLU A 51 2.58 -14.31 12.04
N ARG A 52 3.17 -13.22 11.55
CA ARG A 52 2.49 -11.95 11.35
C ARG A 52 2.42 -11.62 9.87
N LEU A 53 1.34 -12.07 9.23
CA LEU A 53 1.13 -11.82 7.80
C LEU A 53 0.96 -10.31 7.54
N LEU A 54 1.42 -9.88 6.37
CA LEU A 54 1.28 -8.52 5.85
C LEU A 54 0.07 -8.37 4.92
N TYR A 55 -0.49 -9.49 4.50
CA TYR A 55 -1.68 -9.60 3.65
C TYR A 55 -2.67 -10.54 4.30
N TYR A 56 -3.94 -10.27 4.11
CA TYR A 56 -4.99 -11.18 4.54
C TYR A 56 -4.98 -12.46 3.68
N LYS A 57 -5.46 -13.56 4.24
CA LYS A 57 -5.58 -14.84 3.52
C LYS A 57 -6.85 -14.92 2.67
N THR A 58 -7.89 -14.22 3.10
CA THR A 58 -9.22 -14.24 2.50
C THR A 58 -9.60 -12.94 1.82
N ASP A 59 -8.65 -12.01 1.70
CA ASP A 59 -8.80 -10.70 1.08
C ASP A 59 -7.71 -10.46 0.02
N THR A 60 -7.98 -9.61 -0.95
CA THR A 60 -7.00 -9.23 -1.97
C THR A 60 -6.01 -8.17 -1.49
N HIS A 61 -6.25 -7.57 -0.33
CA HIS A 61 -5.47 -6.45 0.19
C HIS A 61 -4.37 -6.88 1.18
N TRP A 62 -3.42 -6.00 1.36
CA TRP A 62 -2.58 -6.02 2.55
C TRP A 62 -3.39 -5.67 3.79
N ASN A 63 -2.90 -6.04 4.96
CA ASN A 63 -3.44 -5.55 6.22
C ASN A 63 -2.78 -4.22 6.60
N SER A 64 -3.18 -3.65 7.73
CA SER A 64 -2.65 -2.37 8.21
C SER A 64 -1.12 -2.34 8.37
N ILE A 65 -0.50 -3.47 8.71
CA ILE A 65 0.96 -3.56 8.88
C ILE A 65 1.66 -3.51 7.51
N GLY A 66 1.17 -4.30 6.55
CA GLY A 66 1.70 -4.27 5.19
C GLY A 66 1.53 -2.88 4.55
N ALA A 67 0.38 -2.25 4.77
CA ALA A 67 0.08 -0.91 4.32
C ALA A 67 1.02 0.14 4.94
N LEU A 68 1.31 0.04 6.25
CA LEU A 68 2.24 0.94 6.94
C LEU A 68 3.67 0.80 6.41
N ILE A 69 4.15 -0.43 6.20
CA ILE A 69 5.47 -0.67 5.59
C ILE A 69 5.55 -0.08 4.17
N GLY A 70 4.46 -0.18 3.42
CA GLY A 70 4.35 0.48 2.10
C GLY A 70 4.44 2.01 2.22
N LEU A 71 3.68 2.57 3.15
CA LEU A 71 3.62 4.02 3.41
C LEU A 71 4.97 4.57 3.91
N ASP A 72 5.72 3.81 4.72
CA ASP A 72 7.06 4.23 5.17
C ASP A 72 7.99 4.54 4.00
N GLY A 73 7.87 3.80 2.88
CA GLY A 73 8.62 4.14 1.68
C GLY A 73 8.27 5.50 1.09
N ILE A 74 7.02 5.94 1.21
CA ILE A 74 6.59 7.28 0.81
C ILE A 74 7.18 8.32 1.75
N PHE A 75 7.13 8.08 3.06
CA PHE A 75 7.73 8.98 4.05
C PHE A 75 9.24 9.12 3.87
N GLU A 76 9.94 8.01 3.63
CA GLU A 76 11.38 8.02 3.31
C GLU A 76 11.68 8.86 2.05
N ALA A 77 10.86 8.73 1.01
CA ALA A 77 10.99 9.52 -0.22
C ALA A 77 10.71 11.03 -0.02
N LEU A 78 10.04 11.39 1.05
CA LEU A 78 9.73 12.76 1.46
C LEU A 78 10.69 13.29 2.55
N ASP A 79 11.78 12.57 2.84
CA ASP A 79 12.74 12.85 3.92
C ASP A 79 12.09 12.94 5.31
N MET A 80 11.02 12.19 5.53
CA MET A 80 10.31 12.13 6.80
C MET A 80 10.80 10.95 7.64
N GLN A 81 10.82 11.13 8.96
CA GLN A 81 11.21 10.08 9.90
C GLN A 81 10.26 8.88 9.84
N THR A 82 10.81 7.67 9.83
CA THR A 82 10.11 6.39 9.98
C THR A 82 10.73 5.58 11.11
N LEU A 83 10.07 4.50 11.52
CA LEU A 83 10.64 3.50 12.40
C LEU A 83 11.00 2.24 11.59
N SER A 84 11.86 1.42 12.15
CA SER A 84 11.99 0.04 11.65
C SER A 84 10.64 -0.68 11.75
N PRO A 85 10.24 -1.48 10.77
CA PRO A 85 8.96 -2.20 10.80
C PRO A 85 8.72 -3.01 12.08
N ASP A 86 9.78 -3.51 12.71
CA ASP A 86 9.68 -4.27 13.97
C ASP A 86 9.58 -3.38 15.22
N ALA A 87 9.79 -2.07 15.09
CA ALA A 87 9.71 -1.13 16.19
C ALA A 87 8.31 -0.53 16.39
N TYR A 88 7.37 -0.79 15.48
CA TYR A 88 5.98 -0.35 15.66
C TYR A 88 5.28 -1.20 16.73
N PRO A 89 4.58 -0.57 17.66
CA PRO A 89 3.77 -1.26 18.69
C PRO A 89 2.48 -1.81 18.08
N VAL A 90 2.58 -2.93 17.36
CA VAL A 90 1.43 -3.54 16.68
C VAL A 90 0.59 -4.34 17.66
N GLU A 91 -0.72 -4.12 17.65
CA GLU A 91 -1.71 -4.86 18.45
C GLU A 91 -2.84 -5.37 17.55
N ALA A 92 -3.41 -6.52 17.90
CA ALA A 92 -4.65 -7.00 17.29
C ALA A 92 -5.82 -6.15 17.80
N ASP A 93 -6.67 -5.67 16.88
CA ASP A 93 -7.77 -4.76 17.20
C ASP A 93 -9.15 -5.28 16.81
N GLY A 94 -9.20 -6.47 16.20
CA GLY A 94 -10.45 -7.11 15.79
C GLY A 94 -10.25 -8.28 14.87
N THR A 95 -11.31 -8.62 14.14
CA THR A 95 -11.27 -9.67 13.13
C THR A 95 -12.07 -9.28 11.88
N THR A 96 -11.68 -9.81 10.73
CA THR A 96 -12.36 -9.61 9.45
C THR A 96 -12.48 -10.91 8.68
N THR A 97 -13.39 -10.94 7.73
CA THR A 97 -13.42 -11.94 6.65
C THR A 97 -13.40 -11.17 5.33
N GLY A 98 -12.42 -11.46 4.50
CA GLY A 98 -12.06 -10.61 3.37
C GLY A 98 -12.98 -10.70 2.16
N ASP A 99 -12.67 -9.88 1.17
CA ASP A 99 -13.44 -9.71 -0.07
C ASP A 99 -13.47 -10.97 -0.93
N MET A 100 -12.40 -11.78 -0.95
CA MET A 100 -12.32 -13.04 -1.68
C MET A 100 -13.27 -14.09 -1.12
N ALA A 101 -13.44 -14.11 0.20
CA ALA A 101 -14.42 -15.01 0.84
C ALA A 101 -15.86 -14.66 0.43
N ASN A 102 -16.17 -13.36 0.29
CA ASN A 102 -17.45 -12.88 -0.21
C ASN A 102 -17.68 -13.27 -1.68
N VAL A 103 -16.69 -13.00 -2.55
CA VAL A 103 -16.77 -13.34 -3.98
C VAL A 103 -16.96 -14.86 -4.18
N ALA A 104 -16.29 -15.69 -3.37
CA ALA A 104 -16.42 -17.13 -3.41
C ALA A 104 -17.66 -17.69 -2.71
N ALA A 105 -18.50 -16.83 -2.11
CA ALA A 105 -19.64 -17.21 -1.26
C ALA A 105 -19.27 -18.15 -0.08
N LEU A 106 -18.05 -18.02 0.43
CA LEU A 106 -17.48 -18.84 1.51
C LEU A 106 -17.42 -18.08 2.85
N TYR A 107 -18.02 -16.92 2.94
CA TYR A 107 -17.96 -16.03 4.11
C TYR A 107 -18.26 -16.74 5.43
N ALA A 108 -19.30 -17.59 5.46
CA ALA A 108 -19.68 -18.33 6.66
C ALA A 108 -18.83 -19.59 6.91
N SER A 109 -17.98 -19.97 5.96
CA SER A 109 -17.21 -21.23 5.99
C SER A 109 -15.72 -21.02 6.28
N LEU A 110 -15.23 -19.81 6.13
CA LEU A 110 -13.84 -19.47 6.40
C LEU A 110 -13.69 -18.82 7.79
N PRO A 111 -12.62 -19.12 8.52
CA PRO A 111 -12.34 -18.45 9.78
C PRO A 111 -12.06 -16.97 9.53
N ALA A 112 -12.52 -16.14 10.46
CA ALA A 112 -12.13 -14.73 10.49
C ALA A 112 -10.62 -14.59 10.76
N GLU A 113 -10.01 -13.56 10.19
CA GLU A 113 -8.60 -13.22 10.35
C GLU A 113 -8.45 -12.04 11.30
N GLU A 114 -7.36 -11.98 12.05
CA GLU A 114 -7.06 -10.84 12.91
C GLU A 114 -6.79 -9.58 12.08
N THR A 115 -7.35 -8.47 12.54
CA THR A 115 -6.99 -7.13 12.11
C THR A 115 -6.01 -6.51 13.10
N TYR A 116 -5.20 -5.57 12.61
CA TYR A 116 -4.13 -4.98 13.40
C TYR A 116 -4.15 -3.46 13.33
N THR A 117 -3.72 -2.84 14.42
CA THR A 117 -3.49 -1.40 14.52
C THR A 117 -2.13 -1.10 15.14
N VAL A 118 -1.71 0.16 15.07
CA VAL A 118 -0.54 0.68 15.79
C VAL A 118 -1.03 1.74 16.79
N PRO A 119 -1.28 1.34 18.04
CA PRO A 119 -1.76 2.26 19.06
C PRO A 119 -0.80 3.44 19.25
N GLY A 120 -1.36 4.62 19.37
CA GLY A 120 -0.56 5.83 19.57
C GLY A 120 0.27 6.27 18.38
N TYR A 121 0.03 5.74 17.17
CA TYR A 121 0.82 6.12 15.98
C TYR A 121 0.90 7.64 15.77
N ALA A 122 -0.20 8.37 15.99
CA ALA A 122 -0.24 9.83 15.84
C ALA A 122 0.69 10.58 16.81
N GLN A 123 1.08 9.95 17.91
CA GLN A 123 1.98 10.53 18.93
C GLN A 123 3.45 10.19 18.69
N LEU A 124 3.74 9.26 17.77
CA LEU A 124 5.13 8.86 17.47
C LEU A 124 5.90 9.92 16.70
N PHE A 125 5.19 10.80 16.01
CA PHE A 125 5.80 11.76 15.08
C PHE A 125 5.09 13.11 15.12
N GLU A 126 5.79 14.17 14.77
CA GLU A 126 5.19 15.47 14.52
C GLU A 126 4.44 15.49 13.18
N LYS A 127 3.36 16.27 13.12
CA LYS A 127 2.60 16.47 11.88
C LYS A 127 3.33 17.43 10.94
N ASP A 128 3.37 17.04 9.69
CA ASP A 128 3.80 17.90 8.59
C ASP A 128 2.63 18.82 8.17
N GLY A 129 2.93 20.08 7.93
CA GLY A 129 1.94 21.08 7.50
C GLY A 129 1.59 21.03 6.02
N ARG A 130 2.36 20.30 5.21
CA ARG A 130 2.11 20.17 3.77
C ARG A 130 0.78 19.49 3.50
N ALA A 131 0.13 19.90 2.41
CA ALA A 131 -1.10 19.29 1.91
C ALA A 131 -0.80 18.13 0.97
N VAL A 132 -1.37 16.95 1.27
CA VAL A 132 -1.12 15.73 0.51
C VAL A 132 -2.40 15.25 -0.17
N ARG A 133 -2.30 14.91 -1.43
CA ARG A 133 -3.33 14.20 -2.19
C ARG A 133 -2.85 12.82 -2.58
N VAL A 134 -3.74 11.86 -2.43
CA VAL A 134 -3.54 10.49 -2.88
C VAL A 134 -4.55 10.19 -3.99
N ILE A 135 -4.08 9.83 -5.17
CA ILE A 135 -4.86 9.14 -6.19
C ILE A 135 -4.42 7.69 -6.13
N GLY A 136 -5.29 6.82 -5.66
CA GLY A 136 -4.93 5.43 -5.43
C GLY A 136 -6.11 4.48 -5.53
N ASP A 137 -5.81 3.20 -5.68
CA ASP A 137 -6.82 2.16 -5.63
C ASP A 137 -7.21 1.81 -4.18
N SER A 138 -7.95 0.73 -3.99
CA SER A 138 -8.44 0.32 -2.68
C SER A 138 -7.32 -0.03 -1.68
N PHE A 139 -6.10 -0.32 -2.14
CA PHE A 139 -4.95 -0.56 -1.27
C PHE A 139 -4.58 0.68 -0.44
N SER A 140 -4.75 1.88 -1.02
CA SER A 140 -4.48 3.13 -0.31
C SER A 140 -5.36 3.34 0.93
N GLU A 141 -6.55 2.75 1.00
CA GLU A 141 -7.46 2.88 2.14
C GLU A 141 -6.83 2.42 3.45
N TYR A 142 -6.02 1.37 3.39
CA TYR A 142 -5.41 0.77 4.57
C TYR A 142 -4.30 1.63 5.20
N TYR A 143 -3.63 2.47 4.43
CA TYR A 143 -2.61 3.37 4.99
C TYR A 143 -3.12 4.79 5.24
N MET A 144 -4.29 5.18 4.73
CA MET A 144 -4.83 6.53 4.92
C MET A 144 -4.90 6.97 6.39
N PRO A 145 -5.30 6.14 7.36
CA PRO A 145 -5.29 6.55 8.78
C PRO A 145 -3.90 6.98 9.26
N TYR A 146 -2.85 6.30 8.84
CA TYR A 146 -1.47 6.62 9.18
C TYR A 146 -0.97 7.88 8.45
N LEU A 147 -1.32 8.03 7.18
CA LEU A 147 -1.02 9.25 6.41
C LEU A 147 -1.68 10.48 7.05
N GLN A 148 -2.95 10.38 7.43
CA GLN A 148 -3.71 11.44 8.10
C GLN A 148 -3.16 11.78 9.48
N ALA A 149 -2.54 10.83 10.14
CA ALA A 149 -1.85 11.07 11.40
C ALA A 149 -0.57 11.90 11.22
N ARG A 150 0.08 11.82 10.05
CA ARG A 150 1.35 12.49 9.74
C ARG A 150 1.21 13.85 9.05
N PHE A 151 0.09 14.12 8.37
CA PHE A 151 -0.15 15.37 7.68
C PHE A 151 -1.35 16.11 8.25
N THR A 152 -1.29 17.43 8.26
CA THR A 152 -2.41 18.26 8.72
C THR A 152 -3.57 18.23 7.73
N ASN A 153 -3.25 18.19 6.43
CA ASN A 153 -4.21 18.17 5.34
C ASN A 153 -3.90 17.00 4.41
N SER A 154 -4.83 16.06 4.30
CA SER A 154 -4.68 14.92 3.39
C SER A 154 -6.03 14.46 2.86
N TRP A 155 -6.06 14.16 1.57
CA TRP A 155 -7.24 13.67 0.85
C TRP A 155 -6.89 12.47 0.01
N ARG A 156 -7.88 11.65 -0.25
CA ARG A 156 -7.77 10.51 -1.14
C ARG A 156 -8.89 10.53 -2.16
N GLU A 157 -8.52 10.31 -3.42
CA GLU A 157 -9.43 10.05 -4.52
C GLU A 157 -9.18 8.63 -5.03
N HIS A 158 -10.26 7.95 -5.40
CA HIS A 158 -10.11 6.62 -6.00
C HIS A 158 -9.71 6.76 -7.48
N ILE A 159 -8.76 5.93 -7.91
CA ILE A 159 -8.22 5.95 -9.27
C ILE A 159 -9.28 5.82 -10.37
N ASP A 160 -10.43 5.19 -10.09
CA ASP A 160 -11.50 5.01 -11.06
C ASP A 160 -12.43 6.22 -11.17
N THR A 161 -12.38 7.16 -10.25
CA THR A 161 -13.34 8.27 -10.14
C THR A 161 -12.68 9.64 -10.06
N PHE A 162 -11.35 9.72 -10.00
CA PHE A 162 -10.67 11.02 -9.95
C PHE A 162 -10.85 11.79 -11.25
N THR A 163 -10.80 13.10 -11.16
CA THR A 163 -10.83 14.02 -12.30
C THR A 163 -9.54 14.85 -12.33
N MET A 164 -9.20 15.44 -13.48
CA MET A 164 -7.93 16.17 -13.65
C MET A 164 -7.80 17.40 -12.75
N ASP A 165 -8.91 18.02 -12.35
CA ASP A 165 -8.91 19.12 -11.38
C ASP A 165 -8.35 18.72 -10.00
N VAL A 166 -8.29 17.41 -9.72
CA VAL A 166 -7.62 16.88 -8.52
C VAL A 166 -6.11 17.07 -8.60
N VAL A 167 -5.54 16.92 -9.78
CA VAL A 167 -4.08 17.05 -10.04
C VAL A 167 -3.65 18.51 -9.96
N ASP A 168 -4.42 19.41 -10.56
CA ASP A 168 -4.12 20.85 -10.62
C ASP A 168 -4.70 21.65 -9.45
N HIS A 169 -5.14 20.98 -8.39
CA HIS A 169 -5.80 21.67 -7.28
C HIS A 169 -4.83 22.63 -6.56
N PRO A 170 -5.17 23.91 -6.49
CA PRO A 170 -4.38 24.88 -5.74
C PRO A 170 -4.31 24.47 -4.26
N GLY A 171 -3.10 24.44 -3.71
CA GLY A 171 -2.85 24.05 -2.30
C GLY A 171 -2.55 22.57 -2.10
N CYS A 172 -2.23 21.82 -3.14
CA CYS A 172 -1.61 20.50 -3.02
C CYS A 172 -0.09 20.65 -3.10
N ASP A 173 0.61 20.28 -2.04
CA ASP A 173 2.08 20.31 -1.99
C ASP A 173 2.69 18.97 -2.44
N ILE A 174 1.96 17.89 -2.23
CA ILE A 174 2.41 16.53 -2.51
C ILE A 174 1.29 15.75 -3.18
N LEU A 175 1.55 15.23 -4.37
CA LEU A 175 0.68 14.29 -5.06
C LEU A 175 1.29 12.89 -5.00
N ILE A 176 0.54 11.93 -4.47
CA ILE A 176 0.89 10.53 -4.42
C ILE A 176 0.01 9.77 -5.42
N LEU A 177 0.65 9.10 -6.37
CA LEU A 177 -0.01 8.16 -7.26
C LEU A 177 0.28 6.74 -6.77
N GLU A 178 -0.73 6.01 -6.33
CA GLU A 178 -0.61 4.65 -5.82
C GLU A 178 -1.38 3.68 -6.70
N PHE A 179 -0.72 2.59 -7.07
CA PHE A 179 -1.27 1.55 -7.91
C PHE A 179 -0.81 0.18 -7.46
N ASN A 180 -1.72 -0.76 -7.37
CA ASN A 180 -1.36 -2.15 -7.30
C ASN A 180 -1.04 -2.70 -8.71
N GLU A 181 -0.44 -3.89 -8.77
CA GLU A 181 -0.03 -4.54 -10.02
C GLU A 181 -1.19 -4.76 -11.00
N ARG A 182 -2.43 -4.94 -10.52
CA ARG A 182 -3.62 -5.12 -11.35
C ARG A 182 -4.11 -3.83 -12.01
N SER A 183 -3.77 -2.69 -11.42
CA SER A 183 -4.23 -1.36 -11.83
C SER A 183 -3.27 -0.64 -12.78
N LEU A 184 -2.19 -1.28 -13.23
CA LEU A 184 -1.19 -0.66 -14.11
C LEU A 184 -1.77 -0.13 -15.43
N ASP A 185 -2.77 -0.79 -15.98
CA ASP A 185 -3.39 -0.35 -17.25
C ASP A 185 -4.15 0.97 -17.05
N LYS A 186 -4.63 1.25 -15.82
CA LYS A 186 -5.26 2.53 -15.47
C LYS A 186 -4.25 3.67 -15.41
N LEU A 187 -2.99 3.41 -14.98
CA LEU A 187 -1.93 4.40 -15.00
C LEU A 187 -1.67 4.90 -16.43
N LEU A 188 -1.67 4.00 -17.42
CA LEU A 188 -1.51 4.39 -18.82
C LEU A 188 -2.63 5.33 -19.26
N ALA A 189 -3.88 5.01 -18.93
CA ALA A 189 -5.03 5.85 -19.26
C ALA A 189 -4.95 7.23 -18.59
N ILE A 190 -4.43 7.32 -17.38
CA ILE A 190 -4.17 8.58 -16.70
C ILE A 190 -3.10 9.39 -17.43
N LEU A 191 -1.97 8.76 -17.76
CA LEU A 191 -0.87 9.42 -18.46
C LEU A 191 -1.23 9.88 -19.88
N GLU A 192 -2.16 9.21 -20.55
CA GLU A 192 -2.70 9.63 -21.86
C GLU A 192 -3.65 10.83 -21.76
N ALA A 193 -4.21 11.10 -20.58
CA ALA A 193 -5.08 12.24 -20.32
C ALA A 193 -4.31 13.55 -20.00
N PHE A 194 -2.99 13.46 -19.73
CA PHE A 194 -2.08 14.60 -19.58
C PHE A 194 -1.50 15.03 -20.93
#